data_992bfa12feb9d7df6bd536f01f549049
#
_entry.id   992bfa12feb9d7df6bd536f01f549049
#
_cell.length_a   1.000
_cell.length_b   1.000
_cell.length_c   1.000
_cell.angle_alpha   90.00
_cell.angle_beta   90.00
_cell.angle_gamma   90.00
#
_symmetry.space_group_name_H-M   'P 1'
#
loop_
_entity.id
_entity.type
_entity.pdbx_description
1 polymer ?
#
loop_
_entity_poly.entity_id
_entity_poly.type
_entity_poly.pdbx_seq_one_letter_code
_entity_poly.pdbx_strand_id
1 'polypeptide(L)'
;MANLTAWDFGYLPGGEVLRRVSLTLDTLDKLEHYRGHLYNWYDTLTLTPLSPRYISSVDSGNMAGHLLTLREGLSAMRHQPVLNTQQILAGLNDTLDILDKQWSQSPPLSLPLLRKHCLIAESLPAHVFFSELKKMRIHCKNLVTQSHQGTPLQQRWAGHLEHQLVQFCHEWSFLLRWLPASWNDQTLPTLGWLANA
;
A
#
# COMPACT_ATOMS: atom_id res chain seq x y z
N MET A 1 -6.92 6.90 9.50
CA MET A 1 -6.98 5.51 10.04
C MET A 1 -6.89 4.47 8.91
N ALA A 2 -7.76 4.48 7.89
CA ALA A 2 -7.77 3.47 6.81
C ALA A 2 -6.40 3.22 6.13
N ASN A 3 -5.58 4.25 5.96
CA ASN A 3 -4.23 4.10 5.39
C ASN A 3 -3.27 3.31 6.31
N LEU A 4 -3.33 3.50 7.63
CA LEU A 4 -2.55 2.70 8.58
C LEU A 4 -2.99 1.23 8.55
N THR A 5 -4.30 0.98 8.58
CA THR A 5 -4.86 -0.37 8.47
C THR A 5 -4.45 -1.05 7.16
N ALA A 6 -4.49 -0.31 6.03
CA ALA A 6 -4.07 -0.84 4.74
C ALA A 6 -2.57 -1.19 4.70
N TRP A 7 -1.73 -0.44 5.40
CA TRP A 7 -0.32 -0.79 5.59
C TRP A 7 -0.15 -2.04 6.47
N ASP A 8 -0.85 -2.09 7.61
CA ASP A 8 -0.79 -3.20 8.56
C ASP A 8 -1.17 -4.55 7.93
N PHE A 9 -2.14 -4.53 7.01
CA PHE A 9 -2.52 -5.70 6.20
C PHE A 9 -1.67 -5.92 4.94
N GLY A 10 -0.62 -5.13 4.71
CA GLY A 10 0.23 -5.29 3.53
C GLY A 10 -0.40 -4.87 2.20
N TYR A 11 -1.43 -4.01 2.22
CA TYR A 11 -2.05 -3.49 0.99
C TYR A 11 -1.37 -2.23 0.47
N LEU A 12 -0.68 -1.50 1.34
CA LEU A 12 0.04 -0.28 1.01
C LEU A 12 1.47 -0.31 1.56
N PRO A 13 2.46 0.17 0.82
CA PRO A 13 3.79 0.39 1.34
C PRO A 13 3.85 1.58 2.31
N GLY A 14 4.82 1.60 3.22
CA GLY A 14 4.96 2.61 4.26
C GLY A 14 5.14 4.02 3.71
N GLY A 15 5.92 4.19 2.66
CA GLY A 15 6.12 5.48 2.00
C GLY A 15 4.83 6.05 1.40
N GLU A 16 3.95 5.21 0.87
CA GLU A 16 2.65 5.66 0.36
C GLU A 16 1.71 6.08 1.49
N VAL A 17 1.76 5.40 2.64
CA VAL A 17 1.02 5.84 3.84
C VAL A 17 1.48 7.22 4.28
N LEU A 18 2.80 7.42 4.42
CA LEU A 18 3.36 8.71 4.80
C LEU A 18 2.96 9.81 3.83
N ARG A 19 3.06 9.56 2.52
CA ARG A 19 2.64 10.51 1.49
C ARG A 19 1.17 10.90 1.62
N ARG A 20 0.27 9.93 1.80
CA ARG A 20 -1.18 10.19 1.93
C ARG A 20 -1.50 10.96 3.22
N VAL A 21 -0.87 10.58 4.32
CA VAL A 21 -1.05 11.26 5.60
C VAL A 21 -0.56 12.70 5.51
N SER A 22 0.63 12.94 4.94
CA SER A 22 1.18 14.29 4.75
C SER A 22 0.21 15.16 3.94
N LEU A 23 -0.24 14.68 2.77
CA LEU A 23 -1.21 15.41 1.95
C LEU A 23 -2.53 15.71 2.68
N THR A 24 -2.98 14.79 3.55
CA THR A 24 -4.18 15.00 4.35
C THR A 24 -3.96 16.09 5.39
N LEU A 25 -2.83 16.05 6.11
CA LEU A 25 -2.49 17.08 7.11
C LEU A 25 -2.26 18.44 6.46
N ASP A 26 -1.55 18.50 5.33
CA ASP A 26 -1.35 19.72 4.55
C ASP A 26 -2.67 20.34 4.07
N THR A 27 -3.67 19.51 3.80
CA THR A 27 -5.02 19.98 3.43
C THR A 27 -5.76 20.48 4.66
N LEU A 28 -5.69 19.76 5.79
CA LEU A 28 -6.31 20.20 7.04
C LEU A 28 -5.78 21.55 7.49
N ASP A 29 -4.48 21.81 7.34
CA ASP A 29 -3.87 23.09 7.70
C ASP A 29 -4.36 24.27 6.84
N LYS A 30 -4.83 23.99 5.63
CA LYS A 30 -5.37 25.00 4.70
C LYS A 30 -6.85 25.32 4.92
N LEU A 31 -7.58 24.42 5.59
CA LEU A 31 -9.00 24.63 5.86
C LEU A 31 -9.23 25.78 6.83
N GLU A 32 -10.27 26.57 6.62
CA GLU A 32 -10.70 27.58 7.58
C GLU A 32 -11.16 26.90 8.88
N HIS A 33 -10.68 27.37 10.02
CA HIS A 33 -11.03 26.87 11.35
C HIS A 33 -11.79 27.91 12.15
N TYR A 34 -12.64 27.46 13.06
CA TYR A 34 -13.26 28.30 14.07
C TYR A 34 -12.77 27.87 15.46
N ARG A 35 -11.96 28.70 16.12
CA ARG A 35 -11.40 28.43 17.46
C ARG A 35 -10.69 27.06 17.55
N GLY A 36 -10.02 26.64 16.47
CA GLY A 36 -9.32 25.35 16.39
C GLY A 36 -10.18 24.17 15.97
N HIS A 37 -11.48 24.37 15.74
CA HIS A 37 -12.39 23.33 15.25
C HIS A 37 -12.58 23.45 13.74
N LEU A 38 -12.74 22.32 13.08
CA LEU A 38 -13.16 22.24 11.68
C LEU A 38 -14.66 22.44 11.56
N TYR A 39 -15.10 23.04 10.46
CA TYR A 39 -16.51 23.03 10.08
C TYR A 39 -16.90 21.65 9.57
N ASN A 40 -18.20 21.32 9.61
CA ASN A 40 -18.68 20.01 9.19
C ASN A 40 -18.55 19.77 7.67
N TRP A 41 -18.63 20.82 6.89
CA TRP A 41 -18.64 20.72 5.42
C TRP A 41 -17.77 21.78 4.78
N TYR A 42 -16.98 21.35 3.80
CA TYR A 42 -16.17 22.22 2.95
C TYR A 42 -16.43 21.90 1.48
N ASP A 43 -16.35 22.90 0.66
CA ASP A 43 -16.23 22.72 -0.78
C ASP A 43 -14.87 22.07 -1.10
N THR A 44 -14.87 20.97 -1.84
CA THR A 44 -13.65 20.19 -2.09
C THR A 44 -12.71 20.82 -3.12
N LEU A 45 -13.20 21.81 -3.88
CA LEU A 45 -12.40 22.53 -4.87
C LEU A 45 -11.79 23.80 -4.28
N THR A 46 -12.61 24.56 -3.53
CA THR A 46 -12.22 25.86 -2.98
C THR A 46 -11.69 25.79 -1.55
N LEU A 47 -11.95 24.68 -0.85
CA LEU A 47 -11.62 24.45 0.57
C LEU A 47 -12.32 25.45 1.51
N THR A 48 -13.40 26.10 1.05
CA THR A 48 -14.18 27.04 1.86
C THR A 48 -15.32 26.33 2.60
N PRO A 49 -15.66 26.76 3.83
CA PRO A 49 -16.79 26.19 4.55
C PRO A 49 -18.11 26.42 3.82
N LEU A 50 -18.93 25.39 3.74
CA LEU A 50 -20.28 25.48 3.16
C LEU A 50 -21.30 26.01 4.18
N SER A 51 -22.35 26.66 3.68
CA SER A 51 -23.48 27.12 4.52
C SER A 51 -24.52 26.00 4.73
N PRO A 52 -25.16 25.93 5.92
CA PRO A 52 -24.89 26.74 7.10
C PRO A 52 -23.56 26.36 7.75
N ARG A 53 -22.79 27.33 8.24
CA ARG A 53 -21.53 27.09 8.96
C ARG A 53 -21.84 26.42 10.29
N TYR A 54 -21.53 25.14 10.39
CA TYR A 54 -21.82 24.31 11.55
C TYR A 54 -20.56 23.62 12.06
N ILE A 55 -20.43 23.56 13.38
CA ILE A 55 -19.33 22.87 14.07
C ILE A 55 -19.95 21.85 15.03
N SER A 56 -19.57 20.59 14.85
CA SER A 56 -19.97 19.51 15.73
C SER A 56 -18.86 19.26 16.77
N SER A 57 -19.24 19.28 18.04
CA SER A 57 -18.31 18.89 19.13
C SER A 57 -17.98 17.40 19.09
N VAL A 58 -18.92 16.57 18.62
CA VAL A 58 -18.73 15.13 18.46
C VAL A 58 -17.70 14.86 17.36
N ASP A 59 -17.84 15.48 16.20
CA ASP A 59 -16.91 15.30 15.09
C ASP A 59 -15.50 15.83 15.43
N SER A 60 -15.44 16.96 16.15
CA SER A 60 -14.19 17.50 16.67
C SER A 60 -13.50 16.54 17.63
N GLY A 61 -14.25 15.89 18.52
CA GLY A 61 -13.76 14.88 19.45
C GLY A 61 -13.27 13.61 18.72
N ASN A 62 -14.05 13.13 17.76
CA ASN A 62 -13.66 12.00 16.92
C ASN A 62 -12.38 12.30 16.12
N MET A 63 -12.27 13.50 15.54
CA MET A 63 -11.08 13.93 14.82
C MET A 63 -9.84 13.92 15.73
N ALA A 64 -9.95 14.48 16.94
CA ALA A 64 -8.86 14.47 17.92
C ALA A 64 -8.45 13.04 18.27
N GLY A 65 -9.41 12.14 18.53
CA GLY A 65 -9.17 10.73 18.79
C GLY A 65 -8.47 10.03 17.62
N HIS A 66 -8.89 10.30 16.39
CA HIS A 66 -8.23 9.76 15.19
C HIS A 66 -6.82 10.28 15.00
N LEU A 67 -6.54 11.55 15.28
CA LEU A 67 -5.19 12.12 15.21
C LEU A 67 -4.27 11.51 16.26
N LEU A 68 -4.74 11.28 17.49
CA LEU A 68 -4.00 10.59 18.54
C LEU A 68 -3.66 9.16 18.11
N THR A 69 -4.64 8.41 17.60
CA THR A 69 -4.41 7.04 17.10
C THR A 69 -3.46 7.03 15.91
N LEU A 70 -3.58 8.00 15.00
CA LEU A 70 -2.66 8.15 13.87
C LEU A 70 -1.22 8.38 14.35
N ARG A 71 -1.02 9.25 15.33
CA ARG A 71 0.30 9.52 15.94
C ARG A 71 0.92 8.24 16.49
N GLU A 72 0.18 7.48 17.27
CA GLU A 72 0.66 6.22 17.86
C GLU A 72 0.96 5.18 16.77
N GLY A 73 0.09 5.05 15.75
CA GLY A 73 0.32 4.15 14.62
C GLY A 73 1.58 4.52 13.83
N LEU A 74 1.81 5.79 13.53
CA LEU A 74 3.03 6.25 12.86
C LEU A 74 4.27 6.04 13.73
N SER A 75 4.14 6.22 15.06
CA SER A 75 5.22 5.92 16.01
C SER A 75 5.57 4.44 16.02
N ALA A 76 4.56 3.56 16.00
CA ALA A 76 4.75 2.12 15.93
C ALA A 76 5.45 1.68 14.62
N MET A 77 5.11 2.30 13.49
CA MET A 77 5.77 2.03 12.20
C MET A 77 7.29 2.22 12.25
N ARG A 78 7.79 3.17 13.04
CA ARG A 78 9.25 3.43 13.18
C ARG A 78 10.02 2.26 13.78
N HIS A 79 9.36 1.36 14.48
CA HIS A 79 9.93 0.19 15.14
C HIS A 79 9.71 -1.10 14.35
N GLN A 80 9.06 -1.01 13.18
CA GLN A 80 8.85 -2.14 12.30
C GLN A 80 9.94 -2.20 11.22
N PRO A 81 10.25 -3.39 10.68
CA PRO A 81 11.12 -3.50 9.52
C PRO A 81 10.56 -2.67 8.36
N VAL A 82 11.41 -1.84 7.77
CA VAL A 82 11.02 -1.00 6.60
C VAL A 82 10.55 -1.86 5.43
N LEU A 83 11.15 -3.04 5.26
CA LEU A 83 10.83 -4.01 4.22
C LEU A 83 10.33 -5.31 4.87
N ASN A 84 9.06 -5.35 5.23
CA ASN A 84 8.42 -6.54 5.79
C ASN A 84 7.85 -7.41 4.66
N THR A 85 8.64 -8.39 4.18
CA THR A 85 8.26 -9.29 3.08
C THR A 85 7.03 -10.15 3.41
N GLN A 86 6.90 -10.60 4.66
CA GLN A 86 5.76 -11.41 5.09
C GLN A 86 4.46 -10.62 5.05
N GLN A 87 4.47 -9.38 5.52
CA GLN A 87 3.31 -8.49 5.48
C GLN A 87 2.88 -8.20 4.04
N ILE A 88 3.85 -7.91 3.15
CA ILE A 88 3.59 -7.68 1.73
C ILE A 88 2.94 -8.91 1.09
N LEU A 89 3.50 -10.10 1.34
CA LEU A 89 2.96 -11.34 0.79
C LEU A 89 1.56 -11.65 1.32
N ALA A 90 1.28 -11.39 2.59
CA ALA A 90 -0.06 -11.54 3.15
C ALA A 90 -1.08 -10.68 2.37
N GLY A 91 -0.80 -9.39 2.20
CA GLY A 91 -1.68 -8.50 1.44
C GLY A 91 -1.83 -8.86 -0.05
N LEU A 92 -0.76 -9.36 -0.69
CA LEU A 92 -0.83 -9.86 -2.07
C LEU A 92 -1.69 -11.13 -2.15
N ASN A 93 -1.52 -12.07 -1.22
CA ASN A 93 -2.29 -13.31 -1.16
C ASN A 93 -3.78 -13.04 -0.95
N ASP A 94 -4.16 -12.11 -0.08
CA ASP A 94 -5.56 -11.71 0.10
C ASP A 94 -6.19 -11.22 -1.21
N THR A 95 -5.46 -10.39 -1.96
CA THR A 95 -5.92 -9.90 -3.26
C THR A 95 -6.03 -11.04 -4.30
N LEU A 96 -5.07 -11.96 -4.30
CA LEU A 96 -5.10 -13.15 -5.15
C LEU A 96 -6.25 -14.10 -4.79
N ASP A 97 -6.61 -14.23 -3.50
CA ASP A 97 -7.76 -15.04 -3.06
C ASP A 97 -9.08 -14.53 -3.61
N ILE A 98 -9.22 -13.22 -3.71
CA ILE A 98 -10.39 -12.62 -4.35
C ILE A 98 -10.39 -12.91 -5.85
N LEU A 99 -9.25 -12.79 -6.51
CA LEU A 99 -9.09 -13.06 -7.93
C LEU A 99 -9.38 -14.52 -8.27
N ASP A 100 -8.89 -15.48 -7.47
CA ASP A 100 -9.19 -16.90 -7.63
C ASP A 100 -10.70 -17.18 -7.59
N LYS A 101 -11.41 -16.54 -6.68
CA LYS A 101 -12.88 -16.66 -6.61
C LYS A 101 -13.58 -16.10 -7.85
N GLN A 102 -13.02 -15.03 -8.46
CA GLN A 102 -13.59 -14.43 -9.67
C GLN A 102 -13.37 -15.29 -10.95
N TRP A 103 -12.32 -16.12 -10.95
CA TRP A 103 -11.97 -17.01 -12.08
C TRP A 103 -12.07 -18.50 -11.73
N SER A 104 -12.99 -18.88 -10.86
CA SER A 104 -13.10 -20.25 -10.35
C SER A 104 -13.29 -21.34 -11.44
N GLN A 105 -13.88 -21.01 -12.59
CA GLN A 105 -14.16 -21.97 -13.66
C GLN A 105 -13.06 -22.03 -14.73
N SER A 106 -12.39 -20.93 -15.04
CA SER A 106 -11.36 -20.85 -16.09
C SER A 106 -10.32 -19.78 -15.74
N PRO A 107 -9.41 -20.08 -14.82
CA PRO A 107 -8.38 -19.11 -14.41
C PRO A 107 -7.41 -18.84 -15.57
N PRO A 108 -7.04 -17.57 -15.81
CA PRO A 108 -5.99 -17.23 -16.76
C PRO A 108 -4.65 -17.77 -16.27
N LEU A 109 -3.77 -18.16 -17.19
CA LEU A 109 -2.46 -18.77 -16.87
C LEU A 109 -1.60 -17.90 -15.95
N SER A 110 -1.78 -16.58 -15.99
CA SER A 110 -1.06 -15.61 -15.16
C SER A 110 -1.36 -15.78 -13.67
N LEU A 111 -2.56 -16.23 -13.29
CA LEU A 111 -3.00 -16.31 -11.90
C LEU A 111 -2.25 -17.41 -11.11
N PRO A 112 -2.18 -18.68 -11.58
CA PRO A 112 -1.36 -19.68 -10.91
C PRO A 112 0.14 -19.36 -10.93
N LEU A 113 0.64 -18.64 -11.93
CA LEU A 113 2.04 -18.18 -11.94
C LEU A 113 2.29 -17.14 -10.83
N LEU A 114 1.39 -16.20 -10.62
CA LEU A 114 1.48 -15.24 -9.51
C LEU A 114 1.49 -15.96 -8.16
N ARG A 115 0.63 -16.95 -7.95
CA ARG A 115 0.64 -17.80 -6.75
C ARG A 115 1.96 -18.51 -6.54
N LYS A 116 2.51 -19.11 -7.60
CA LYS A 116 3.83 -19.76 -7.55
C LYS A 116 4.91 -18.80 -7.10
N HIS A 117 4.92 -17.57 -7.61
CA HIS A 117 5.89 -16.54 -7.21
C HIS A 117 5.71 -16.10 -5.76
N CYS A 118 4.48 -16.01 -5.24
CA CYS A 118 4.24 -15.75 -3.82
C CYS A 118 4.86 -16.84 -2.95
N LEU A 119 4.60 -18.11 -3.27
CA LEU A 119 5.18 -19.25 -2.53
C LEU A 119 6.72 -19.27 -2.56
N ILE A 120 7.33 -19.01 -3.71
CA ILE A 120 8.79 -18.87 -3.82
C ILE A 120 9.28 -17.74 -2.93
N ALA A 121 8.61 -16.61 -2.95
CA ALA A 121 9.00 -15.39 -2.24
C ALA A 121 8.96 -15.53 -0.71
N GLU A 122 8.14 -16.44 -0.14
CA GLU A 122 8.03 -16.68 1.30
C GLU A 122 9.36 -17.06 1.96
N SER A 123 10.21 -17.78 1.24
CA SER A 123 11.51 -18.28 1.75
C SER A 123 12.70 -17.41 1.34
N LEU A 124 12.49 -16.35 0.57
CA LEU A 124 13.56 -15.55 0.03
C LEU A 124 14.03 -14.47 1.01
N PRO A 125 15.33 -14.20 1.08
CA PRO A 125 15.84 -13.04 1.78
C PRO A 125 15.37 -11.74 1.10
N ALA A 126 15.27 -10.65 1.87
CA ALA A 126 14.69 -9.39 1.43
C ALA A 126 15.27 -8.84 0.10
N HIS A 127 16.57 -9.00 -0.12
CA HIS A 127 17.23 -8.51 -1.33
C HIS A 127 16.85 -9.29 -2.60
N VAL A 128 16.55 -10.60 -2.48
CA VAL A 128 16.09 -11.45 -3.60
C VAL A 128 14.60 -11.22 -3.85
N PHE A 129 13.84 -10.96 -2.80
CA PHE A 129 12.41 -10.70 -2.84
C PHE A 129 12.03 -9.62 -3.87
N PHE A 130 12.85 -8.56 -4.01
CA PHE A 130 12.61 -7.53 -5.01
C PHE A 130 12.64 -8.03 -6.45
N SER A 131 13.50 -8.99 -6.74
CA SER A 131 13.53 -9.65 -8.06
C SER A 131 12.23 -10.41 -8.32
N GLU A 132 11.70 -11.09 -7.29
CA GLU A 132 10.40 -11.78 -7.40
C GLU A 132 9.24 -10.82 -7.57
N LEU A 133 9.20 -9.70 -6.84
CA LEU A 133 8.18 -8.65 -7.06
C LEU A 133 8.15 -8.15 -8.50
N LYS A 134 9.32 -7.98 -9.14
CA LYS A 134 9.41 -7.58 -10.55
C LYS A 134 8.82 -8.63 -11.49
N LYS A 135 9.07 -9.92 -11.23
CA LYS A 135 8.48 -11.03 -12.00
C LYS A 135 6.97 -11.08 -11.82
N MET A 136 6.49 -10.96 -10.58
CA MET A 136 5.05 -10.87 -10.29
C MET A 136 4.39 -9.72 -11.05
N ARG A 137 5.04 -8.56 -11.12
CA ARG A 137 4.53 -7.41 -11.87
C ARG A 137 4.37 -7.71 -13.37
N ILE A 138 5.29 -8.48 -13.97
CA ILE A 138 5.18 -8.88 -15.39
C ILE A 138 3.96 -9.78 -15.58
N HIS A 139 3.78 -10.79 -14.72
CA HIS A 139 2.62 -11.69 -14.80
C HIS A 139 1.30 -10.94 -14.52
N CYS A 140 1.32 -9.97 -13.61
CA CYS A 140 0.14 -9.16 -13.29
C CYS A 140 -0.29 -8.29 -14.49
N LYS A 141 0.63 -7.71 -15.25
CA LYS A 141 0.31 -6.99 -16.50
C LYS A 141 -0.41 -7.89 -17.50
N ASN A 142 0.03 -9.15 -17.64
CA ASN A 142 -0.63 -10.11 -18.49
C ASN A 142 -2.03 -10.43 -17.96
N LEU A 143 -2.20 -10.55 -16.64
CA LEU A 143 -3.50 -10.75 -16.00
C LEU A 143 -4.46 -9.58 -16.28
N VAL A 144 -3.99 -8.34 -16.15
CA VAL A 144 -4.78 -7.15 -16.48
C VAL A 144 -5.21 -7.17 -17.94
N THR A 145 -4.30 -7.48 -18.87
CA THR A 145 -4.65 -7.59 -20.30
C THR A 145 -5.70 -8.67 -20.56
N GLN A 146 -5.57 -9.84 -19.92
CA GLN A 146 -6.55 -10.93 -20.03
C GLN A 146 -7.90 -10.56 -19.41
N SER A 147 -7.89 -9.75 -18.35
CA SER A 147 -9.11 -9.30 -17.69
C SER A 147 -9.98 -8.36 -18.52
N HIS A 148 -9.44 -7.70 -19.55
CA HIS A 148 -10.20 -6.77 -20.41
C HIS A 148 -11.41 -7.45 -21.10
N GLN A 149 -11.35 -8.76 -21.32
CA GLN A 149 -12.46 -9.54 -21.85
C GLN A 149 -13.35 -10.14 -20.75
N GLY A 150 -13.01 -9.89 -19.49
CA GLY A 150 -13.72 -10.41 -18.33
C GLY A 150 -14.78 -9.46 -17.77
N THR A 151 -15.34 -9.84 -16.63
CA THR A 151 -16.32 -9.03 -15.90
C THR A 151 -15.71 -7.74 -15.34
N PRO A 152 -16.52 -6.69 -15.09
CA PRO A 152 -16.04 -5.47 -14.46
C PRO A 152 -15.32 -5.71 -13.11
N LEU A 153 -15.74 -6.76 -12.37
CA LEU A 153 -15.15 -7.13 -11.10
C LEU A 153 -13.75 -7.75 -11.28
N GLN A 154 -13.58 -8.61 -12.29
CA GLN A 154 -12.28 -9.16 -12.66
C GLN A 154 -11.30 -8.07 -13.09
N GLN A 155 -11.73 -7.14 -13.93
CA GLN A 155 -10.92 -5.99 -14.35
C GLN A 155 -10.49 -5.14 -13.16
N ARG A 156 -11.43 -4.82 -12.27
CA ARG A 156 -11.19 -4.02 -11.08
C ARG A 156 -10.14 -4.66 -10.17
N TRP A 157 -10.27 -5.94 -9.84
CA TRP A 157 -9.36 -6.61 -8.92
C TRP A 157 -7.99 -6.90 -9.54
N ALA A 158 -7.92 -7.19 -10.85
CA ALA A 158 -6.64 -7.26 -11.56
C ALA A 158 -5.91 -5.90 -11.53
N GLY A 159 -6.63 -4.79 -11.71
CA GLY A 159 -6.09 -3.44 -11.59
C GLY A 159 -5.63 -3.09 -10.17
N HIS A 160 -6.34 -3.55 -9.13
CA HIS A 160 -5.91 -3.38 -7.73
C HIS A 160 -4.61 -4.12 -7.45
N LEU A 161 -4.47 -5.37 -7.89
CA LEU A 161 -3.24 -6.14 -7.74
C LEU A 161 -2.07 -5.46 -8.48
N GLU A 162 -2.30 -4.98 -9.70
CA GLU A 162 -1.26 -4.26 -10.44
C GLU A 162 -0.81 -3.01 -9.70
N HIS A 163 -1.77 -2.21 -9.21
CA HIS A 163 -1.47 -1.00 -8.45
C HIS A 163 -0.66 -1.31 -7.19
N GLN A 164 -1.03 -2.34 -6.45
CA GLN A 164 -0.33 -2.80 -5.24
C GLN A 164 1.11 -3.19 -5.57
N LEU A 165 1.33 -4.02 -6.59
CA LEU A 165 2.67 -4.44 -7.03
C LEU A 165 3.52 -3.25 -7.53
N VAL A 166 2.91 -2.31 -8.26
CA VAL A 166 3.60 -1.09 -8.72
C VAL A 166 4.08 -0.25 -7.54
N GLN A 167 3.24 -0.05 -6.53
CA GLN A 167 3.60 0.73 -5.35
C GLN A 167 4.74 0.08 -4.56
N PHE A 168 4.70 -1.22 -4.32
CA PHE A 168 5.79 -1.94 -3.67
C PHE A 168 7.08 -1.91 -4.49
N CYS A 169 7.01 -2.15 -5.80
CA CYS A 169 8.19 -2.05 -6.65
C CYS A 169 8.80 -0.64 -6.64
N HIS A 170 7.97 0.39 -6.59
CA HIS A 170 8.45 1.78 -6.52
C HIS A 170 9.17 2.05 -5.21
N GLU A 171 8.58 1.68 -4.07
CA GLU A 171 9.19 1.87 -2.75
C GLU A 171 10.52 1.11 -2.63
N TRP A 172 10.53 -0.16 -3.04
CA TRP A 172 11.77 -0.95 -3.03
C TRP A 172 12.84 -0.37 -3.95
N SER A 173 12.47 0.10 -5.13
CA SER A 173 13.39 0.78 -6.03
C SER A 173 13.97 2.06 -5.43
N PHE A 174 13.19 2.79 -4.64
CA PHE A 174 13.63 3.99 -3.92
C PHE A 174 14.59 3.64 -2.80
N LEU A 175 14.22 2.68 -1.95
CA LEU A 175 15.00 2.26 -0.78
C LEU A 175 16.30 1.56 -1.16
N LEU A 176 16.32 0.82 -2.28
CA LEU A 176 17.48 0.08 -2.78
C LEU A 176 18.24 0.83 -3.88
N ARG A 177 18.01 2.12 -4.05
CA ARG A 177 18.66 2.94 -5.12
C ARG A 177 20.18 2.92 -5.06
N TRP A 178 20.77 2.70 -3.89
CA TRP A 178 22.21 2.62 -3.68
C TRP A 178 22.80 1.26 -4.06
N LEU A 179 21.98 0.24 -4.35
CA LEU A 179 22.44 -1.06 -4.81
C LEU A 179 22.87 -0.97 -6.28
N PRO A 180 24.07 -1.48 -6.66
CA PRO A 180 24.49 -1.53 -8.05
C PRO A 180 23.50 -2.32 -8.91
N ALA A 181 23.27 -1.88 -10.16
CA ALA A 181 22.40 -2.58 -11.11
C ALA A 181 22.91 -4.01 -11.48
N SER A 182 24.22 -4.25 -11.28
CA SER A 182 24.90 -5.52 -11.52
C SER A 182 24.89 -6.46 -10.31
N TRP A 183 24.15 -6.14 -9.27
CA TRP A 183 24.13 -6.96 -8.06
C TRP A 183 23.41 -8.30 -8.32
N ASN A 184 24.23 -9.33 -8.53
CA ASN A 184 23.80 -10.71 -8.60
C ASN A 184 23.78 -11.33 -7.19
N ASP A 185 22.82 -12.24 -6.96
CA ASP A 185 22.55 -12.92 -5.68
C ASP A 185 23.76 -13.57 -4.98
N GLN A 186 24.89 -13.71 -5.70
CA GLN A 186 26.08 -14.41 -5.20
C GLN A 186 27.11 -13.53 -4.46
N THR A 187 26.92 -12.20 -4.44
CA THR A 187 27.96 -11.25 -3.95
C THR A 187 27.59 -10.52 -2.67
N LEU A 188 26.49 -10.88 -2.00
CA LEU A 188 26.13 -10.28 -0.73
C LEU A 188 26.96 -10.82 0.43
N PRO A 189 27.88 -10.03 1.00
CA PRO A 189 28.22 -10.23 2.39
C PRO A 189 26.95 -10.03 3.20
N THR A 190 26.66 -10.95 4.09
CA THR A 190 25.52 -10.87 5.00
C THR A 190 25.35 -9.45 5.54
N LEU A 191 24.42 -8.69 4.98
CA LEU A 191 24.01 -7.38 5.50
C LEU A 191 23.15 -7.65 6.76
N GLY A 192 23.76 -8.32 7.76
CA GLY A 192 23.12 -8.63 9.04
C GLY A 192 22.58 -7.40 9.77
N TRP A 193 23.04 -6.20 9.39
CA TRP A 193 22.54 -4.94 9.92
C TRP A 193 21.19 -4.52 9.29
N LEU A 194 20.82 -4.97 8.08
CA LEU A 194 19.50 -4.72 7.49
C LEU A 194 18.40 -5.61 8.08
N ALA A 195 18.76 -6.72 8.67
CA ALA A 195 17.80 -7.60 9.36
C ALA A 195 17.45 -7.09 10.78
N ASN A 196 18.25 -6.15 11.31
CA ASN A 196 18.11 -5.60 12.66
C ASN A 196 17.91 -4.06 12.68
N ALA A 197 17.62 -3.45 11.52
CA ALA A 197 17.38 -2.02 11.41
C ALA A 197 15.84 -1.69 11.44
#